data_726995a53f4aa259e5b98649679da901
#
_entry.id   726995a53f4aa259e5b98649679da901
#
_cell.length_a   1.000
_cell.length_b   1.000
_cell.length_c   1.000
_cell.angle_alpha   90.00
_cell.angle_beta   90.00
_cell.angle_gamma   90.00
#
_symmetry.space_group_name_H-M   'P 1'
#
loop_
_entity.id
_entity.type
_entity.pdbx_description
1 polymer ?
#
loop_
_entity_poly.entity_id
_entity_poly.type
_entity_poly.pdbx_seq_one_letter_code
_entity_poly.pdbx_strand_id
1 'polypeptide(L)'
;VSKELMLKDIQLMKQNNINTVRCAHYPNHSYWYQLCDRYGLYVIDEANIESHGMGYGPATLAKDTSWLSAHMDRTRRMYERTKNNPSVTIWSLGNEAGNGINFEKTYEWLKSVETNRPVQYERAEQNFNTDIYCRMYRSIDEIKAYLAQPDIYRPFILCEYAHAMGNSVGGLKDYWLSLIHI
;
A
#
# COMPACT_ATOMS: atom_id res chain seq x y z
N VAL A 1 11.74 1.85 17.58
CA VAL A 1 11.97 0.42 17.28
C VAL A 1 13.48 0.19 17.20
N SER A 2 14.03 -0.83 17.91
CA SER A 2 15.45 -1.14 17.88
C SER A 2 15.80 -1.99 16.63
N LYS A 3 17.09 -2.04 16.28
CA LYS A 3 17.58 -2.88 15.18
C LYS A 3 17.34 -4.37 15.42
N GLU A 4 17.46 -4.81 16.66
CA GLU A 4 17.21 -6.19 17.08
C GLU A 4 15.74 -6.56 16.89
N LEU A 5 14.82 -5.65 17.21
CA LEU A 5 13.39 -5.88 17.02
C LEU A 5 13.01 -5.94 15.55
N MET A 6 13.56 -5.04 14.72
CA MET A 6 13.36 -5.09 13.26
C MET A 6 13.86 -6.43 12.67
N LEU A 7 15.02 -6.90 13.10
CA LEU A 7 15.56 -8.20 12.66
C LEU A 7 14.64 -9.35 13.09
N LYS A 8 14.13 -9.30 14.32
CA LYS A 8 13.20 -10.32 14.83
C LYS A 8 11.90 -10.35 14.01
N ASP A 9 11.34 -9.18 13.67
CA ASP A 9 10.15 -9.10 12.83
C ASP A 9 10.38 -9.74 11.45
N ILE A 10 11.51 -9.44 10.81
CA ILE A 10 11.91 -10.05 9.53
C ILE A 10 12.02 -11.57 9.64
N GLN A 11 12.66 -12.06 10.70
CA GLN A 11 12.82 -13.51 10.93
C GLN A 11 11.46 -14.19 11.14
N LEU A 12 10.56 -13.58 11.90
CA LEU A 12 9.20 -14.10 12.12
C LEU A 12 8.41 -14.13 10.80
N MET A 13 8.48 -13.08 10.00
CA MET A 13 7.84 -13.07 8.68
C MET A 13 8.35 -14.21 7.80
N LYS A 14 9.66 -14.41 7.71
CA LYS A 14 10.26 -15.49 6.91
C LYS A 14 9.87 -16.88 7.43
N GLN A 15 9.85 -17.08 8.75
CA GLN A 15 9.44 -18.35 9.38
C GLN A 15 7.96 -18.68 9.10
N ASN A 16 7.13 -17.68 8.86
CA ASN A 16 5.71 -17.85 8.56
C ASN A 16 5.39 -17.69 7.07
N ASN A 17 6.37 -17.83 6.18
CA ASN A 17 6.23 -17.74 4.73
C ASN A 17 5.65 -16.40 4.23
N ILE A 18 5.82 -15.33 4.99
CA ILE A 18 5.48 -13.97 4.55
C ILE A 18 6.64 -13.47 3.68
N ASN A 19 6.34 -13.10 2.45
CA ASN A 19 7.33 -12.64 1.47
C ASN A 19 7.20 -11.15 1.13
N THR A 20 6.12 -10.49 1.56
CA THR A 20 5.83 -9.10 1.23
C THR A 20 5.36 -8.35 2.46
N VAL A 21 5.79 -7.12 2.64
CA VAL A 21 5.37 -6.25 3.74
C VAL A 21 5.04 -4.86 3.22
N ARG A 22 3.95 -4.29 3.71
CA ARG A 22 3.59 -2.89 3.49
C ARG A 22 4.12 -2.04 4.65
N CYS A 23 4.80 -0.95 4.33
CA CYS A 23 5.24 0.05 5.31
C CYS A 23 4.07 0.96 5.70
N ALA A 24 3.13 0.41 6.43
CA ALA A 24 1.94 1.10 6.89
C ALA A 24 2.26 1.99 8.11
N HIS A 25 2.01 3.28 8.07
CA HIS A 25 1.44 4.11 7.01
C HIS A 25 2.41 5.26 6.67
N TYR A 26 3.70 4.97 6.63
CA TYR A 26 4.80 5.88 6.32
C TYR A 26 6.10 5.09 6.05
N PRO A 27 7.11 5.69 5.41
CA PRO A 27 8.38 5.02 5.19
C PRO A 27 9.05 4.60 6.50
N ASN A 28 9.57 3.39 6.52
CA ASN A 28 10.20 2.80 7.70
C ASN A 28 11.63 3.33 7.92
N HIS A 29 12.31 2.89 8.96
CA HIS A 29 13.72 3.19 9.20
C HIS A 29 14.61 2.61 8.10
N SER A 30 15.70 3.29 7.69
CA SER A 30 16.57 2.85 6.58
C SER A 30 17.14 1.43 6.77
N TYR A 31 17.42 1.04 8.01
CA TYR A 31 17.88 -0.31 8.33
C TYR A 31 16.84 -1.40 8.00
N TRP A 32 15.55 -1.08 8.05
CA TRP A 32 14.47 -1.98 7.66
C TRP A 32 14.60 -2.40 6.19
N TYR A 33 14.81 -1.45 5.30
CA TYR A 33 14.99 -1.75 3.86
C TYR A 33 16.25 -2.58 3.61
N GLN A 34 17.36 -2.29 4.31
CA GLN A 34 18.57 -3.11 4.24
C GLN A 34 18.31 -4.57 4.66
N LEU A 35 17.47 -4.76 5.68
CA LEU A 35 17.06 -6.11 6.09
C LEU A 35 16.17 -6.75 5.03
N CYS A 36 15.18 -6.03 4.48
CA CYS A 36 14.33 -6.53 3.41
C CYS A 36 15.15 -6.92 2.17
N ASP A 37 16.11 -6.08 1.75
CA ASP A 37 17.03 -6.36 0.65
C ASP A 37 17.84 -7.64 0.93
N ARG A 38 18.36 -7.79 2.15
CA ARG A 38 19.19 -8.92 2.55
C ARG A 38 18.42 -10.24 2.68
N TYR A 39 17.21 -10.19 3.26
CA TYR A 39 16.42 -11.38 3.56
C TYR A 39 15.41 -11.74 2.46
N GLY A 40 15.33 -10.96 1.40
CA GLY A 40 14.46 -11.21 0.25
C GLY A 40 12.98 -11.04 0.61
N LEU A 41 12.63 -9.93 1.24
CA LEU A 41 11.25 -9.49 1.41
C LEU A 41 10.93 -8.40 0.40
N TYR A 42 9.82 -8.51 -0.28
CA TYR A 42 9.27 -7.41 -1.09
C TYR A 42 8.66 -6.35 -0.19
N VAL A 43 8.79 -5.11 -0.59
CA VAL A 43 8.27 -3.96 0.17
C VAL A 43 7.31 -3.16 -0.68
N ILE A 44 6.15 -2.88 -0.12
CA ILE A 44 5.25 -1.83 -0.56
C ILE A 44 5.58 -0.61 0.29
N ASP A 45 6.30 0.36 -0.28
CA ASP A 45 6.68 1.56 0.45
C ASP A 45 5.60 2.63 0.35
N GLU A 46 5.26 3.27 1.48
CA GLU A 46 4.08 4.13 1.57
C GLU A 46 4.45 5.55 1.96
N ALA A 47 3.89 6.51 1.23
CA ALA A 47 4.02 7.93 1.56
C ALA A 47 3.26 8.25 2.84
N ASN A 48 3.87 9.06 3.70
CA ASN A 48 3.27 9.50 4.97
C ASN A 48 2.10 10.48 4.73
N ILE A 49 1.02 9.97 4.18
CA ILE A 49 -0.21 10.73 3.91
C ILE A 49 -1.39 9.92 4.44
N GLU A 50 -1.97 10.41 5.52
CA GLU A 50 -3.20 9.90 6.11
C GLU A 50 -4.01 11.07 6.67
N SER A 51 -5.29 11.10 6.36
CA SER A 51 -6.20 12.12 6.86
C SER A 51 -7.61 11.56 7.12
N HIS A 52 -7.68 10.33 7.65
CA HIS A 52 -8.92 9.58 7.89
C HIS A 52 -9.96 10.42 8.67
N GLY A 53 -9.52 11.16 9.69
CA GLY A 53 -10.39 12.00 10.51
C GLY A 53 -11.12 13.12 9.74
N MET A 54 -10.65 13.47 8.53
CA MET A 54 -11.31 14.46 7.65
C MET A 54 -12.37 13.82 6.76
N GLY A 55 -12.57 12.50 6.84
CA GLY A 55 -13.50 11.76 5.98
C GLY A 55 -13.06 11.72 4.51
N TYR A 56 -13.96 11.22 3.66
CA TYR A 56 -13.66 10.98 2.24
C TYR A 56 -14.54 11.83 1.30
N GLY A 57 -15.39 12.68 1.88
CA GLY A 57 -16.32 13.54 1.16
C GLY A 57 -15.67 14.79 0.53
N PRO A 58 -16.46 15.84 0.29
CA PRO A 58 -15.96 17.09 -0.30
C PRO A 58 -14.87 17.81 0.52
N ALA A 59 -14.88 17.64 1.85
CA ALA A 59 -13.95 18.29 2.77
C ALA A 59 -12.62 17.55 2.96
N THR A 60 -12.41 16.43 2.24
CA THR A 60 -11.13 15.71 2.33
C THR A 60 -9.97 16.56 1.85
N LEU A 61 -8.83 16.47 2.53
CA LEU A 61 -7.59 17.17 2.15
C LEU A 61 -7.08 16.76 0.76
N ALA A 62 -7.47 15.58 0.26
CA ALA A 62 -7.14 15.12 -1.09
C ALA A 62 -7.66 16.05 -2.21
N LYS A 63 -8.72 16.81 -1.94
CA LYS A 63 -9.37 17.72 -2.89
C LYS A 63 -8.98 19.18 -2.68
N ASP A 64 -8.42 19.53 -1.55
CA ASP A 64 -7.97 20.88 -1.22
C ASP A 64 -6.55 21.12 -1.75
N THR A 65 -6.45 21.91 -2.82
CA THR A 65 -5.18 22.22 -3.50
C THR A 65 -4.17 22.96 -2.62
N SER A 66 -4.59 23.56 -1.52
CA SER A 66 -3.66 24.16 -0.54
C SER A 66 -2.74 23.12 0.10
N TRP A 67 -3.16 21.83 0.11
CA TRP A 67 -2.39 20.69 0.61
C TRP A 67 -1.56 19.96 -0.46
N LEU A 68 -1.63 20.41 -1.72
CA LEU A 68 -0.91 19.75 -2.82
C LEU A 68 0.61 19.68 -2.56
N SER A 69 1.19 20.78 -2.10
CA SER A 69 2.64 20.82 -1.83
C SER A 69 3.05 19.81 -0.76
N ALA A 70 2.23 19.62 0.27
CA ALA A 70 2.49 18.65 1.33
C ALA A 70 2.37 17.20 0.83
N HIS A 71 1.37 16.88 0.00
CA HIS A 71 1.24 15.57 -0.64
C HIS A 71 2.44 15.27 -1.54
N MET A 72 2.81 16.23 -2.39
CA MET A 72 3.97 16.09 -3.28
C MET A 72 5.28 15.92 -2.53
N ASP A 73 5.52 16.68 -1.48
CA ASP A 73 6.76 16.58 -0.68
C ASP A 73 6.88 15.18 -0.04
N ARG A 74 5.82 14.66 0.55
CA ARG A 74 5.82 13.33 1.17
C ARG A 74 6.04 12.21 0.15
N THR A 75 5.38 12.28 -0.99
CA THR A 75 5.56 11.28 -2.07
C THR A 75 6.98 11.33 -2.64
N ARG A 76 7.52 12.53 -2.88
CA ARG A 76 8.89 12.71 -3.38
C ARG A 76 9.92 12.19 -2.39
N ARG A 77 9.78 12.50 -1.11
CA ARG A 77 10.72 12.04 -0.07
C ARG A 77 10.71 10.52 0.10
N MET A 78 9.54 9.89 0.03
CA MET A 78 9.46 8.43 0.01
C MET A 78 10.25 7.87 -1.17
N TYR A 79 9.96 8.32 -2.38
CA TYR A 79 10.62 7.84 -3.60
C TYR A 79 12.14 8.07 -3.56
N GLU A 80 12.58 9.30 -3.34
CA GLU A 80 14.01 9.64 -3.33
C GLU A 80 14.80 8.87 -2.28
N ARG A 81 14.17 8.57 -1.15
CA ARG A 81 14.79 7.85 -0.05
C ARG A 81 15.02 6.38 -0.36
N THR A 82 14.11 5.72 -1.06
CA THR A 82 14.08 4.26 -1.17
C THR A 82 14.09 3.73 -2.59
N LYS A 83 14.14 4.58 -3.61
CA LYS A 83 14.17 4.19 -5.02
C LYS A 83 15.29 3.21 -5.39
N ASN A 84 16.40 3.22 -4.66
CA ASN A 84 17.56 2.35 -4.90
C ASN A 84 17.52 1.03 -4.09
N ASN A 85 16.47 0.81 -3.26
CA ASN A 85 16.31 -0.44 -2.55
C ASN A 85 15.63 -1.47 -3.45
N PRO A 86 16.29 -2.59 -3.80
CA PRO A 86 15.70 -3.59 -4.69
C PRO A 86 14.49 -4.32 -4.09
N SER A 87 14.37 -4.32 -2.77
CA SER A 87 13.19 -4.88 -2.08
C SER A 87 11.92 -4.07 -2.33
N VAL A 88 12.02 -2.76 -2.60
CA VAL A 88 10.85 -1.92 -2.90
C VAL A 88 10.32 -2.26 -4.28
N THR A 89 9.15 -2.84 -4.36
CA THR A 89 8.55 -3.33 -5.60
C THR A 89 7.25 -2.61 -5.97
N ILE A 90 6.59 -1.98 -5.02
CA ILE A 90 5.35 -1.22 -5.21
C ILE A 90 5.43 0.08 -4.41
N TRP A 91 4.92 1.16 -4.99
CA TRP A 91 4.76 2.44 -4.33
C TRP A 91 3.31 2.64 -3.89
N SER A 92 3.10 3.06 -2.65
CA SER A 92 1.78 3.41 -2.13
C SER A 92 1.69 4.91 -1.85
N LEU A 93 0.66 5.57 -2.37
CA LEU A 93 0.53 7.02 -2.27
C LEU A 93 0.08 7.51 -0.90
N GLY A 94 -0.43 6.62 -0.07
CA GLY A 94 -0.90 6.95 1.28
C GLY A 94 -1.98 5.99 1.78
N ASN A 95 -2.59 6.36 2.90
CA ASN A 95 -3.59 5.57 3.58
C ASN A 95 -4.80 6.43 3.95
N GLU A 96 -6.01 5.94 3.67
CA GLU A 96 -7.30 6.47 4.16
C GLU A 96 -7.43 8.00 4.15
N ALA A 97 -7.02 8.66 3.07
CA ALA A 97 -6.99 10.11 2.96
C ALA A 97 -7.97 10.68 1.90
N GLY A 98 -8.96 9.89 1.47
CA GLY A 98 -9.84 10.26 0.37
C GLY A 98 -9.13 10.22 -0.98
N ASN A 99 -9.81 10.64 -2.06
CA ASN A 99 -9.21 10.75 -3.39
C ASN A 99 -9.57 12.08 -4.03
N GLY A 100 -8.66 12.62 -4.85
CA GLY A 100 -8.84 13.86 -5.56
C GLY A 100 -7.53 14.37 -6.17
N ILE A 101 -7.56 15.62 -6.58
CA ILE A 101 -6.50 16.26 -7.37
C ILE A 101 -5.09 16.09 -6.77
N ASN A 102 -4.96 16.09 -5.45
CA ASN A 102 -3.65 15.95 -4.80
C ASN A 102 -3.05 14.57 -5.03
N PHE A 103 -3.85 13.49 -4.93
CA PHE A 103 -3.40 12.13 -5.24
C PHE A 103 -3.22 11.90 -6.75
N GLU A 104 -4.05 12.49 -7.58
CA GLU A 104 -3.87 12.46 -9.03
C GLU A 104 -2.52 13.05 -9.42
N LYS A 105 -2.16 14.22 -8.87
CA LYS A 105 -0.87 14.87 -9.14
C LYS A 105 0.33 14.11 -8.57
N THR A 106 0.20 13.49 -7.40
CA THR A 106 1.29 12.64 -6.87
C THR A 106 1.48 11.38 -7.70
N TYR A 107 0.40 10.76 -8.19
CA TYR A 107 0.46 9.64 -9.12
C TYR A 107 1.14 10.03 -10.44
N GLU A 108 0.67 11.09 -11.11
CA GLU A 108 1.23 11.59 -12.36
C GLU A 108 2.73 11.87 -12.23
N TRP A 109 3.13 12.55 -11.15
CA TRP A 109 4.54 12.82 -10.89
C TRP A 109 5.35 11.53 -10.71
N LEU A 110 4.86 10.62 -9.88
CA LEU A 110 5.58 9.37 -9.60
C LEU A 110 5.73 8.53 -10.87
N LYS A 111 4.70 8.43 -11.71
CA LYS A 111 4.77 7.76 -13.02
C LYS A 111 5.69 8.46 -14.01
N SER A 112 5.95 9.75 -13.85
CA SER A 112 6.89 10.48 -14.72
C SER A 112 8.37 10.17 -14.40
N VAL A 113 8.68 9.74 -13.16
CA VAL A 113 10.04 9.44 -12.70
C VAL A 113 10.29 7.95 -12.48
N GLU A 114 9.23 7.13 -12.43
CA GLU A 114 9.27 5.70 -12.18
C GLU A 114 8.38 4.97 -13.19
N THR A 115 8.99 4.20 -14.07
CA THR A 115 8.30 3.51 -15.16
C THR A 115 8.15 2.01 -14.93
N ASN A 116 8.88 1.43 -13.99
CA ASN A 116 8.97 -0.02 -13.83
C ASN A 116 8.08 -0.56 -12.71
N ARG A 117 8.02 0.16 -11.59
CA ARG A 117 7.28 -0.30 -10.41
C ARG A 117 5.87 0.25 -10.39
N PRO A 118 4.86 -0.58 -10.09
CA PRO A 118 3.48 -0.13 -10.02
C PRO A 118 3.25 0.78 -8.81
N VAL A 119 2.20 1.59 -8.95
CA VAL A 119 1.72 2.52 -7.92
C VAL A 119 0.34 2.06 -7.47
N GLN A 120 0.12 1.98 -6.17
CA GLN A 120 -1.18 1.68 -5.58
C GLN A 120 -1.69 2.81 -4.70
N TYR A 121 -3.02 2.93 -4.63
CA TYR A 121 -3.72 3.75 -3.63
C TYR A 121 -5.14 3.24 -3.43
N GLU A 122 -5.52 2.88 -2.21
CA GLU A 122 -6.79 2.20 -1.94
C GLU A 122 -8.03 3.07 -2.17
N ARG A 123 -7.93 4.40 -1.93
CA ARG A 123 -9.04 5.33 -2.19
C ARG A 123 -9.13 5.77 -3.65
N ALA A 124 -8.16 5.44 -4.48
CA ALA A 124 -8.32 5.59 -5.93
C ALA A 124 -9.32 4.58 -6.50
N GLU A 125 -9.56 3.47 -5.81
CA GLU A 125 -10.47 2.41 -6.28
C GLU A 125 -10.09 1.93 -7.70
N GLN A 126 -10.95 2.20 -8.69
CA GLN A 126 -10.67 1.91 -10.09
C GLN A 126 -10.41 3.17 -10.94
N ASN A 127 -10.16 4.34 -10.30
CA ASN A 127 -9.79 5.54 -11.00
C ASN A 127 -8.39 5.41 -11.63
N PHE A 128 -8.03 6.32 -12.52
CA PHE A 128 -6.79 6.25 -13.29
C PHE A 128 -5.50 6.36 -12.44
N ASN A 129 -5.60 6.94 -11.25
CA ASN A 129 -4.46 7.23 -10.38
C ASN A 129 -4.07 6.06 -9.46
N THR A 130 -4.16 4.85 -9.97
CA THR A 130 -3.63 3.61 -9.39
C THR A 130 -3.41 2.55 -10.46
N ASP A 131 -2.33 1.78 -10.38
CA ASP A 131 -2.06 0.64 -11.26
C ASP A 131 -2.68 -0.66 -10.72
N ILE A 132 -3.04 -0.68 -9.43
CA ILE A 132 -3.54 -1.86 -8.73
C ILE A 132 -4.91 -1.52 -8.12
N TYR A 133 -5.89 -2.41 -8.25
CA TYR A 133 -7.12 -2.32 -7.50
C TYR A 133 -6.86 -2.75 -6.05
N CYS A 134 -6.46 -1.80 -5.24
CA CYS A 134 -6.07 -1.99 -3.86
C CYS A 134 -7.26 -1.71 -2.94
N ARG A 135 -7.59 -2.66 -2.06
CA ARG A 135 -8.76 -2.53 -1.15
C ARG A 135 -8.41 -2.96 0.27
N MET A 136 -9.26 -2.57 1.21
CA MET A 136 -9.21 -2.99 2.62
C MET A 136 -10.47 -3.80 2.96
N TYR A 137 -10.31 -4.82 3.79
CA TYR A 137 -11.40 -5.54 4.47
C TYR A 137 -12.48 -6.13 3.55
N ARG A 138 -12.16 -6.39 2.28
CA ARG A 138 -13.12 -6.98 1.36
C ARG A 138 -13.36 -8.44 1.70
N SER A 139 -14.64 -8.84 1.65
CA SER A 139 -15.03 -10.25 1.79
C SER A 139 -14.53 -11.09 0.61
N ILE A 140 -14.43 -12.40 0.81
CA ILE A 140 -14.06 -13.35 -0.25
C ILE A 140 -15.05 -13.26 -1.43
N ASP A 141 -16.33 -13.05 -1.17
CA ASP A 141 -17.33 -12.94 -2.23
C ASP A 141 -17.18 -11.65 -3.05
N GLU A 142 -16.82 -10.54 -2.43
CA GLU A 142 -16.50 -9.29 -3.14
C GLU A 142 -15.25 -9.44 -4.01
N ILE A 143 -14.23 -10.17 -3.53
CA ILE A 143 -13.02 -10.46 -4.30
C ILE A 143 -13.38 -11.32 -5.53
N LYS A 144 -14.13 -12.41 -5.33
CA LYS A 144 -14.59 -13.27 -6.43
C LYS A 144 -15.44 -12.51 -7.44
N ALA A 145 -16.33 -11.64 -6.98
CA ALA A 145 -17.16 -10.82 -7.85
C ALA A 145 -16.32 -9.84 -8.69
N TYR A 146 -15.26 -9.27 -8.13
CA TYR A 146 -14.33 -8.46 -8.91
C TYR A 146 -13.62 -9.31 -9.97
N LEU A 147 -13.05 -10.45 -9.58
CA LEU A 147 -12.27 -11.31 -10.46
C LEU A 147 -13.12 -11.99 -11.56
N ALA A 148 -14.43 -12.06 -11.39
CA ALA A 148 -15.36 -12.59 -12.39
C ALA A 148 -15.75 -11.55 -13.48
N GLN A 149 -15.33 -10.29 -13.36
CA GLN A 149 -15.63 -9.27 -14.36
C GLN A 149 -14.86 -9.54 -15.66
N PRO A 150 -15.48 -9.44 -16.85
CA PRO A 150 -14.84 -9.83 -18.09
C PRO A 150 -13.69 -8.91 -18.52
N ASP A 151 -13.70 -7.65 -18.07
CA ASP A 151 -12.79 -6.60 -18.55
C ASP A 151 -11.80 -6.14 -17.48
N ILE A 152 -11.50 -6.97 -16.48
CA ILE A 152 -10.49 -6.62 -15.49
C ILE A 152 -9.09 -6.62 -16.11
N TYR A 153 -8.36 -5.54 -15.85
CA TYR A 153 -6.98 -5.40 -16.31
C TYR A 153 -6.01 -5.08 -15.15
N ARG A 154 -6.54 -4.75 -13.97
CA ARG A 154 -5.74 -4.45 -12.78
C ARG A 154 -5.68 -5.65 -11.86
N PRO A 155 -4.48 -5.98 -11.33
CA PRO A 155 -4.39 -6.96 -10.26
C PRO A 155 -5.11 -6.45 -9.02
N PHE A 156 -5.65 -7.38 -8.24
CA PHE A 156 -6.28 -7.09 -6.96
C PHE A 156 -5.32 -7.34 -5.80
N ILE A 157 -5.23 -6.38 -4.88
CA ILE A 157 -4.47 -6.54 -3.62
C ILE A 157 -5.36 -6.11 -2.45
N LEU A 158 -5.40 -6.92 -1.40
CA LEU A 158 -5.84 -6.48 -0.08
C LEU A 158 -4.63 -5.88 0.65
N CYS A 159 -4.57 -4.56 0.77
CA CYS A 159 -3.52 -3.93 1.58
C CYS A 159 -3.78 -4.10 3.09
N GLU A 160 -5.03 -4.34 3.47
CA GLU A 160 -5.45 -4.76 4.81
C GLU A 160 -6.57 -5.77 4.67
N TYR A 161 -6.45 -6.94 5.31
CA TYR A 161 -7.39 -7.99 5.04
C TYR A 161 -8.52 -8.17 6.06
N ALA A 162 -8.26 -8.52 7.29
CA ALA A 162 -9.26 -9.09 8.20
C ALA A 162 -9.62 -8.15 9.36
N HIS A 163 -9.25 -6.90 9.33
CA HIS A 163 -9.49 -5.90 10.39
C HIS A 163 -9.26 -6.46 11.81
N ALA A 164 -8.06 -6.98 12.05
CA ALA A 164 -7.72 -7.66 13.31
C ALA A 164 -7.48 -6.68 14.47
N MET A 165 -8.52 -5.99 14.90
CA MET A 165 -8.49 -5.11 16.08
C MET A 165 -8.90 -5.88 17.34
N GLY A 166 -8.16 -5.67 18.44
CA GLY A 166 -8.38 -6.39 19.68
C GLY A 166 -8.15 -7.89 19.51
N ASN A 167 -9.14 -8.71 19.85
CA ASN A 167 -9.08 -10.16 19.73
C ASN A 167 -9.74 -10.72 18.46
N SER A 168 -10.04 -9.88 17.48
CA SER A 168 -10.70 -10.31 16.26
C SER A 168 -9.70 -10.61 15.15
N VAL A 169 -9.03 -11.75 15.22
CA VAL A 169 -8.21 -12.28 14.11
C VAL A 169 -8.99 -13.40 13.43
N GLY A 170 -9.90 -13.05 12.52
CA GLY A 170 -10.81 -14.01 11.90
C GLY A 170 -10.57 -14.25 10.42
N GLY A 171 -10.79 -15.50 9.97
CA GLY A 171 -10.91 -15.83 8.56
C GLY A 171 -9.62 -15.83 7.72
N LEU A 172 -8.42 -15.62 8.29
CA LEU A 172 -7.17 -15.61 7.52
C LEU A 172 -6.99 -16.87 6.68
N LYS A 173 -7.30 -18.04 7.25
CA LYS A 173 -7.24 -19.33 6.54
C LYS A 173 -8.17 -19.33 5.32
N ASP A 174 -9.37 -18.82 5.47
CA ASP A 174 -10.38 -18.84 4.41
C ASP A 174 -9.97 -17.92 3.24
N TYR A 175 -9.38 -16.75 3.52
CA TYR A 175 -8.78 -15.91 2.51
C TYR A 175 -7.67 -16.63 1.75
N TRP A 176 -6.74 -17.28 2.45
CA TRP A 176 -5.65 -18.00 1.81
C TRP A 176 -6.14 -19.18 0.95
N LEU A 177 -7.07 -19.95 1.44
CA LEU A 177 -7.67 -21.04 0.66
C LEU A 177 -8.41 -20.53 -0.58
N SER A 178 -9.07 -19.37 -0.48
CA SER A 178 -9.71 -18.74 -1.63
C SER A 178 -8.71 -18.26 -2.67
N LEU A 179 -7.63 -17.58 -2.24
CA LEU A 179 -6.60 -17.01 -3.14
C LEU A 179 -5.78 -18.08 -3.87
N ILE A 180 -5.62 -19.30 -3.31
CA ILE A 180 -4.90 -20.41 -3.96
C ILE A 180 -5.70 -21.01 -5.12
N HIS A 181 -7.01 -20.83 -5.14
CA HIS A 181 -7.93 -21.47 -6.08
C HIS A 181 -8.64 -20.50 -7.04
N ILE A 182 -8.16 -19.25 -7.13
CA ILE A 182 -8.71 -18.25 -8.06
C ILE A 182 -7.88 -18.21 -9.34
#